data_604864fdc74a3ec93e58901f30fb58a4
#
_entry.id   604864fdc74a3ec93e58901f30fb58a4
#
_cell.length_a   1.000
_cell.length_b   1.000
_cell.length_c   1.000
_cell.angle_alpha   90.00
_cell.angle_beta   90.00
_cell.angle_gamma   90.00
#
_symmetry.space_group_name_H-M   'P 1'
#
loop_
_entity.id
_entity.type
_entity.pdbx_description
1 polymer ?
#
loop_
_entity_poly.entity_id
_entity_poly.type
_entity_poly.pdbx_seq_one_letter_code
_entity_poly.pdbx_strand_id
1 'polypeptide(L)'
;KLTPRQFAELAGLDYEAAQVVYAAYAAQHSEYGKLAGNLSTYKVPLIDMFLFVCDQVDAGVVTLSDDQTQMLQDAEVQMNSAKAQLEGPDYDRMLIYLTLPESSDETYAFTDKILEIAEKYYPDENVYLAGESTNEYEFEKSFAVDNKVVSIVSVLVVMLVLLFTFNSAGMPVLLILVIQGCIWLNFSFPTITGKYVFFLGYLIVSSIQMGANIDYAIVIASRYQELKSKMHHRDAIVETLNFAFPTIITSGSILSICGFLIGSMTSEPVIAGIGESLGRGTVISIIMVMFALPQILLIGSGIVDKTSFSVPSITEKKSGHGKVSVNGMVRGNINGTVHGIMHATVEGDIDLNLISGSANEEQDDEED
;
A
#
# COMPACT_ATOMS: atom_id res chain seq x y z
N LYS A 1 40.78 2.34 -19.43
CA LYS A 1 42.24 2.11 -19.53
C LYS A 1 42.66 2.20 -20.98
N LEU A 2 43.67 3.01 -21.27
CA LEU A 2 44.20 3.29 -22.61
C LEU A 2 45.55 2.64 -22.82
N THR A 3 45.85 2.25 -24.05
CA THR A 3 47.21 1.89 -24.48
C THR A 3 48.00 3.13 -24.83
N PRO A 4 49.35 3.09 -24.90
CA PRO A 4 50.18 4.23 -25.32
C PRO A 4 49.71 4.86 -26.64
N ARG A 5 49.27 4.05 -27.61
CA ARG A 5 48.78 4.54 -28.89
C ARG A 5 47.48 5.33 -28.77
N GLN A 6 46.53 4.78 -28.01
CA GLN A 6 45.23 5.44 -27.74
C GLN A 6 45.41 6.73 -26.96
N PHE A 7 46.35 6.75 -26.01
CA PHE A 7 46.69 7.96 -25.26
C PHE A 7 47.33 9.01 -26.14
N ALA A 8 48.29 8.63 -27.00
CA ALA A 8 48.92 9.55 -27.94
C ALA A 8 47.89 10.22 -28.86
N GLU A 9 46.98 9.46 -29.44
CA GLU A 9 45.89 9.99 -30.28
C GLU A 9 44.97 10.97 -29.52
N LEU A 10 44.64 10.64 -28.26
CA LEU A 10 43.76 11.48 -27.42
C LEU A 10 44.46 12.78 -26.96
N ALA A 11 45.74 12.67 -26.58
CA ALA A 11 46.52 13.78 -26.06
C ALA A 11 47.18 14.63 -27.15
N GLY A 12 47.08 14.24 -28.41
CA GLY A 12 47.76 14.92 -29.53
C GLY A 12 49.29 14.83 -29.47
N LEU A 13 49.81 13.74 -28.87
CA LEU A 13 51.25 13.50 -28.71
C LEU A 13 51.78 12.52 -29.76
N ASP A 14 53.08 12.59 -30.01
CA ASP A 14 53.73 11.55 -30.76
C ASP A 14 53.76 10.22 -30.03
N TYR A 15 53.64 9.12 -30.75
CA TYR A 15 53.59 7.78 -30.15
C TYR A 15 54.86 7.44 -29.35
N GLU A 16 56.06 7.92 -29.78
CA GLU A 16 57.31 7.76 -29.05
C GLU A 16 57.30 8.47 -27.72
N ALA A 17 56.73 9.69 -27.66
CA ALA A 17 56.57 10.44 -26.43
C ALA A 17 55.64 9.74 -25.45
N ALA A 18 54.51 9.23 -25.94
CA ALA A 18 53.55 8.45 -25.13
C ALA A 18 54.17 7.16 -24.57
N GLN A 19 55.04 6.50 -25.31
CA GLN A 19 55.79 5.34 -24.83
C GLN A 19 56.74 5.66 -23.67
N VAL A 20 57.42 6.80 -23.74
CA VAL A 20 58.32 7.27 -22.66
C VAL A 20 57.52 7.58 -21.40
N VAL A 21 56.38 8.25 -21.52
CA VAL A 21 55.49 8.55 -20.40
C VAL A 21 54.96 7.26 -19.75
N TYR A 22 54.55 6.30 -20.55
CA TYR A 22 54.09 5.00 -20.04
C TYR A 22 55.17 4.17 -19.35
N ALA A 23 56.40 4.24 -19.87
CA ALA A 23 57.58 3.62 -19.25
C ALA A 23 57.91 4.27 -17.90
N ALA A 24 57.85 5.61 -17.82
CA ALA A 24 58.07 6.34 -16.59
C ALA A 24 56.98 6.04 -15.52
N TYR A 25 55.72 6.04 -15.94
CA TYR A 25 54.59 5.64 -15.08
C TYR A 25 54.78 4.25 -14.46
N ALA A 26 55.09 3.27 -15.31
CA ALA A 26 55.32 1.90 -14.85
C ALA A 26 56.53 1.78 -13.92
N ALA A 27 57.58 2.60 -14.12
CA ALA A 27 58.73 2.62 -13.24
C ALA A 27 58.39 3.13 -11.83
N GLN A 28 57.60 4.19 -11.74
CA GLN A 28 57.19 4.76 -10.44
C GLN A 28 56.19 3.89 -9.70
N HIS A 29 55.33 3.18 -10.41
CA HIS A 29 54.28 2.31 -9.80
C HIS A 29 54.69 0.86 -9.61
N SER A 30 55.97 0.51 -9.66
CA SER A 30 56.50 -0.84 -9.48
C SER A 30 55.92 -1.89 -10.42
N GLU A 31 55.37 -1.46 -11.56
CA GLU A 31 54.74 -2.33 -12.55
C GLU A 31 55.68 -2.77 -13.69
N TYR A 32 56.99 -2.52 -13.54
CA TYR A 32 58.00 -2.89 -14.54
C TYR A 32 57.94 -4.35 -14.96
N GLY A 33 57.60 -5.25 -14.04
CA GLY A 33 57.40 -6.67 -14.36
C GLY A 33 56.29 -6.98 -15.34
N LYS A 34 55.30 -6.09 -15.43
CA LYS A 34 54.19 -6.21 -16.40
C LYS A 34 54.53 -5.70 -17.81
N LEU A 35 55.65 -4.93 -17.92
CA LEU A 35 56.15 -4.39 -19.18
C LEU A 35 57.01 -5.42 -19.95
N ALA A 36 57.47 -6.49 -19.33
CA ALA A 36 58.37 -7.48 -19.93
C ALA A 36 57.80 -8.21 -21.14
N GLY A 37 56.51 -8.03 -21.46
CA GLY A 37 55.87 -8.62 -22.61
C GLY A 37 55.74 -7.68 -23.82
N ASN A 38 55.22 -6.48 -23.66
CA ASN A 38 55.07 -5.47 -24.72
C ASN A 38 54.46 -4.18 -24.17
N LEU A 39 55.21 -3.09 -24.19
CA LEU A 39 54.73 -1.73 -23.77
C LEU A 39 53.51 -1.29 -24.58
N SER A 40 53.39 -1.68 -25.86
CA SER A 40 52.28 -1.28 -26.72
C SER A 40 50.91 -1.86 -26.28
N THR A 41 50.91 -2.91 -25.49
CA THR A 41 49.66 -3.55 -24.94
C THR A 41 49.36 -3.19 -23.50
N TYR A 42 50.26 -2.48 -22.83
CA TYR A 42 50.11 -2.05 -21.46
C TYR A 42 49.01 -0.97 -21.36
N LYS A 43 48.07 -1.13 -20.46
CA LYS A 43 46.92 -0.26 -20.32
C LYS A 43 46.90 0.39 -18.96
N VAL A 44 46.88 1.73 -18.95
CA VAL A 44 46.73 2.55 -17.72
C VAL A 44 45.40 3.27 -17.73
N PRO A 45 44.73 3.47 -16.59
CA PRO A 45 43.56 4.31 -16.50
C PRO A 45 43.87 5.72 -17.02
N LEU A 46 42.90 6.32 -17.74
CA LEU A 46 43.09 7.66 -18.33
C LEU A 46 43.38 8.71 -17.29
N ILE A 47 42.60 8.71 -16.19
CA ILE A 47 42.74 9.70 -15.11
C ILE A 47 44.11 9.57 -14.45
N ASP A 48 44.55 8.36 -14.12
CA ASP A 48 45.85 8.15 -13.47
C ASP A 48 47.03 8.59 -14.38
N MET A 49 46.92 8.27 -15.67
CA MET A 49 47.94 8.70 -16.65
C MET A 49 47.95 10.22 -16.81
N PHE A 50 46.78 10.86 -16.82
CA PHE A 50 46.69 12.32 -16.95
C PHE A 50 47.27 13.01 -15.71
N LEU A 51 46.90 12.60 -14.50
CA LEU A 51 47.46 13.14 -13.27
C LEU A 51 48.95 12.92 -13.15
N PHE A 52 49.47 11.76 -13.58
CA PHE A 52 50.87 11.48 -13.66
C PHE A 52 51.61 12.48 -14.58
N VAL A 53 51.01 12.85 -15.71
CA VAL A 53 51.59 13.88 -16.62
C VAL A 53 51.61 15.25 -15.93
N CYS A 54 50.55 15.61 -15.20
CA CYS A 54 50.50 16.85 -14.40
C CYS A 54 51.63 16.88 -13.39
N ASP A 55 51.86 15.81 -12.64
CA ASP A 55 52.95 15.68 -11.67
C ASP A 55 54.33 15.84 -12.32
N GLN A 56 54.53 15.31 -13.55
CA GLN A 56 55.79 15.47 -14.28
C GLN A 56 56.02 16.92 -14.78
N VAL A 57 54.98 17.66 -15.12
CA VAL A 57 55.04 19.08 -15.49
C VAL A 57 55.37 19.92 -14.26
N ASP A 58 54.73 19.69 -13.13
CA ASP A 58 55.00 20.38 -11.87
C ASP A 58 56.41 20.09 -11.33
N ALA A 59 56.91 18.89 -11.56
CA ALA A 59 58.30 18.51 -11.24
C ALA A 59 59.35 19.16 -12.20
N GLY A 60 58.89 19.88 -13.23
CA GLY A 60 59.75 20.52 -14.20
C GLY A 60 60.44 19.57 -15.20
N VAL A 61 60.00 18.33 -15.27
CA VAL A 61 60.51 17.33 -16.23
C VAL A 61 60.04 17.62 -17.65
N VAL A 62 58.86 18.20 -17.77
CA VAL A 62 58.23 18.64 -19.04
C VAL A 62 57.98 20.14 -18.97
N THR A 63 58.47 20.91 -19.94
CA THR A 63 58.19 22.35 -20.01
C THR A 63 57.12 22.62 -21.05
N LEU A 64 56.04 23.29 -20.59
CA LEU A 64 54.91 23.73 -21.41
C LEU A 64 54.90 25.23 -21.53
N SER A 65 54.19 25.78 -22.52
CA SER A 65 53.91 27.22 -22.60
C SER A 65 52.90 27.63 -21.51
N ASP A 66 52.87 28.92 -21.14
CA ASP A 66 51.98 29.45 -20.11
C ASP A 66 50.50 29.11 -20.39
N ASP A 67 50.04 29.25 -21.63
CA ASP A 67 48.67 28.91 -22.03
C ASP A 67 48.38 27.40 -21.88
N GLN A 68 49.35 26.55 -22.23
CA GLN A 68 49.22 25.10 -22.08
C GLN A 68 49.21 24.67 -20.61
N THR A 69 50.02 25.33 -19.79
CA THR A 69 50.07 25.08 -18.34
C THR A 69 48.72 25.42 -17.70
N GLN A 70 48.10 26.54 -18.08
CA GLN A 70 46.79 26.93 -17.54
C GLN A 70 45.67 25.94 -17.98
N MET A 71 45.68 25.51 -19.25
CA MET A 71 44.74 24.49 -19.73
C MET A 71 44.95 23.17 -19.00
N LEU A 72 46.17 22.78 -18.71
CA LEU A 72 46.50 21.55 -17.99
C LEU A 72 45.98 21.63 -16.53
N GLN A 73 46.20 22.77 -15.85
CA GLN A 73 45.71 22.98 -14.48
C GLN A 73 44.17 22.93 -14.39
N ASP A 74 43.48 23.57 -15.34
CA ASP A 74 42.01 23.51 -15.39
C ASP A 74 41.51 22.09 -15.61
N ALA A 75 42.18 21.34 -16.47
CA ALA A 75 41.86 19.92 -16.71
C ALA A 75 42.21 19.03 -15.51
N GLU A 76 43.29 19.34 -14.79
CA GLU A 76 43.68 18.65 -13.55
C GLU A 76 42.62 18.77 -12.47
N VAL A 77 42.08 19.97 -12.25
CA VAL A 77 40.95 20.16 -11.30
C VAL A 77 39.73 19.33 -11.68
N GLN A 78 39.41 19.27 -12.98
CA GLN A 78 38.30 18.45 -13.46
C GLN A 78 38.58 16.95 -13.28
N MET A 79 39.81 16.50 -13.56
CA MET A 79 40.18 15.07 -13.41
C MET A 79 40.26 14.66 -11.95
N ASN A 80 40.77 15.50 -11.06
CA ASN A 80 40.75 15.26 -9.61
C ASN A 80 39.29 15.19 -9.07
N SER A 81 38.43 16.09 -9.55
CA SER A 81 37.00 16.03 -9.22
C SER A 81 36.35 14.76 -9.72
N ALA A 82 36.67 14.34 -10.95
CA ALA A 82 36.16 13.09 -11.51
C ALA A 82 36.67 11.86 -10.75
N LYS A 83 37.96 11.88 -10.37
CA LYS A 83 38.56 10.82 -9.55
C LYS A 83 37.89 10.72 -8.18
N ALA A 84 37.70 11.85 -7.51
CA ALA A 84 37.04 11.90 -6.22
C ALA A 84 35.56 11.45 -6.25
N GLN A 85 34.93 11.50 -7.45
CA GLN A 85 33.57 10.93 -7.63
C GLN A 85 33.58 9.40 -7.81
N LEU A 86 34.68 8.81 -8.24
CA LEU A 86 34.81 7.37 -8.50
C LEU A 86 35.55 6.64 -7.37
N GLU A 87 36.54 7.28 -6.77
CA GLU A 87 37.33 6.73 -5.69
C GLU A 87 37.15 7.59 -4.43
N GLY A 88 36.53 7.03 -3.41
CA GLY A 88 36.33 7.66 -2.11
C GLY A 88 37.24 7.06 -1.03
N PRO A 89 37.25 7.62 0.19
CA PRO A 89 38.07 7.08 1.30
C PRO A 89 37.56 5.71 1.79
N ASP A 90 36.26 5.47 1.69
CA ASP A 90 35.60 4.26 2.21
C ASP A 90 35.00 3.38 1.10
N TYR A 91 34.65 3.95 -0.05
CA TYR A 91 33.97 3.25 -1.15
C TYR A 91 34.45 3.72 -2.50
N ASP A 92 34.66 2.78 -3.41
CA ASP A 92 34.85 3.03 -4.82
C ASP A 92 33.52 2.91 -5.59
N ARG A 93 33.32 3.76 -6.60
CA ARG A 93 32.09 3.79 -7.38
C ARG A 93 32.36 3.34 -8.82
N MET A 94 31.58 2.33 -9.25
CA MET A 94 31.53 1.90 -10.65
C MET A 94 30.21 2.38 -11.28
N LEU A 95 30.29 3.06 -12.44
CA LEU A 95 29.12 3.47 -13.20
C LEU A 95 28.83 2.43 -14.28
N ILE A 96 27.62 1.90 -14.27
CA ILE A 96 27.12 0.94 -15.27
C ILE A 96 25.94 1.60 -16.00
N TYR A 97 26.11 1.87 -17.28
CA TYR A 97 25.05 2.44 -18.13
C TYR A 97 24.28 1.32 -18.83
N LEU A 98 22.98 1.31 -18.63
CA LEU A 98 22.08 0.35 -19.25
C LEU A 98 21.33 0.99 -20.41
N THR A 99 21.10 0.22 -21.46
CA THR A 99 20.21 0.57 -22.59
C THR A 99 18.84 -0.09 -22.47
N LEU A 100 18.63 -0.85 -21.40
CA LEU A 100 17.36 -1.50 -21.09
C LEU A 100 16.38 -0.49 -20.47
N PRO A 101 15.06 -0.72 -20.59
CA PRO A 101 14.07 0.09 -19.88
C PRO A 101 14.30 0.02 -18.37
N GLU A 102 14.04 1.13 -17.65
CA GLU A 102 14.28 1.24 -16.19
C GLU A 102 13.50 0.19 -15.40
N SER A 103 12.24 -0.04 -15.77
CA SER A 103 11.35 -1.03 -15.14
C SER A 103 11.06 -2.16 -16.11
N SER A 104 11.88 -3.20 -16.12
CA SER A 104 11.64 -4.40 -16.91
C SER A 104 12.21 -5.65 -16.24
N ASP A 105 11.60 -6.80 -16.51
CA ASP A 105 12.09 -8.10 -16.04
C ASP A 105 13.56 -8.36 -16.45
N GLU A 106 13.96 -7.85 -17.62
CA GLU A 106 15.33 -7.98 -18.13
C GLU A 106 16.31 -7.15 -17.29
N THR A 107 15.92 -5.93 -16.91
CA THR A 107 16.74 -5.06 -16.04
C THR A 107 16.86 -5.65 -14.64
N TYR A 108 15.78 -6.20 -14.09
CA TYR A 108 15.78 -6.85 -12.79
C TYR A 108 16.65 -8.12 -12.77
N ALA A 109 16.56 -8.96 -13.80
CA ALA A 109 17.43 -10.12 -13.95
C ALA A 109 18.91 -9.72 -14.10
N PHE A 110 19.18 -8.60 -14.76
CA PHE A 110 20.54 -8.07 -14.89
C PHE A 110 21.08 -7.54 -13.54
N THR A 111 20.23 -6.88 -12.74
CA THR A 111 20.57 -6.40 -11.40
C THR A 111 20.93 -7.58 -10.47
N ASP A 112 20.14 -8.65 -10.47
CA ASP A 112 20.46 -9.88 -9.73
C ASP A 112 21.81 -10.47 -10.15
N LYS A 113 22.10 -10.47 -11.46
CA LYS A 113 23.36 -10.98 -11.98
C LYS A 113 24.57 -10.12 -11.58
N ILE A 114 24.40 -8.78 -11.50
CA ILE A 114 25.45 -7.90 -10.98
C ILE A 114 25.76 -8.24 -9.53
N LEU A 115 24.73 -8.41 -8.69
CA LEU A 115 24.88 -8.78 -7.28
C LEU A 115 25.58 -10.13 -7.13
N GLU A 116 25.21 -11.15 -7.90
CA GLU A 116 25.87 -12.47 -7.91
C GLU A 116 27.34 -12.37 -8.28
N ILE A 117 27.68 -11.56 -9.28
CA ILE A 117 29.06 -11.32 -9.70
C ILE A 117 29.81 -10.58 -8.60
N ALA A 118 29.20 -9.56 -8.01
CA ALA A 118 29.82 -8.79 -6.93
C ALA A 118 30.13 -9.66 -5.71
N GLU A 119 29.20 -10.49 -5.26
CA GLU A 119 29.38 -11.43 -4.15
C GLU A 119 30.51 -12.44 -4.45
N LYS A 120 30.65 -12.86 -5.69
CA LYS A 120 31.71 -13.78 -6.10
C LYS A 120 33.12 -13.17 -6.02
N TYR A 121 33.25 -11.87 -6.38
CA TYR A 121 34.57 -11.22 -6.45
C TYR A 121 34.89 -10.38 -5.21
N TYR A 122 33.89 -10.01 -4.43
CA TYR A 122 33.99 -9.20 -3.21
C TYR A 122 33.20 -9.85 -2.05
N PRO A 123 33.55 -11.11 -1.68
CA PRO A 123 32.76 -11.89 -0.70
C PRO A 123 32.77 -11.30 0.71
N ASP A 124 33.83 -10.55 1.06
CA ASP A 124 34.05 -9.97 2.41
C ASP A 124 33.77 -8.45 2.43
N GLU A 125 33.32 -7.87 1.32
CA GLU A 125 33.11 -6.43 1.19
C GLU A 125 31.63 -6.09 0.99
N ASN A 126 31.21 -4.91 1.45
CA ASN A 126 29.86 -4.43 1.24
C ASN A 126 29.73 -3.82 -0.17
N VAL A 127 28.98 -4.44 -1.03
CA VAL A 127 28.64 -3.93 -2.35
C VAL A 127 27.23 -3.37 -2.33
N TYR A 128 27.09 -2.08 -2.67
CA TYR A 128 25.82 -1.41 -2.78
C TYR A 128 25.54 -1.06 -4.24
N LEU A 129 24.36 -1.44 -4.70
CA LEU A 129 23.82 -0.99 -5.98
C LEU A 129 22.93 0.23 -5.73
N ALA A 130 23.17 1.32 -6.46
CA ALA A 130 22.38 2.54 -6.37
C ALA A 130 22.08 3.06 -7.77
N GLY A 131 20.85 3.47 -8.01
CA GLY A 131 20.38 4.00 -9.28
C GLY A 131 18.86 3.87 -9.41
N GLU A 132 18.28 4.50 -10.43
CA GLU A 132 16.82 4.47 -10.62
C GLU A 132 16.30 3.04 -10.84
N SER A 133 16.94 2.28 -11.73
CA SER A 133 16.56 0.87 -11.98
C SER A 133 16.72 -0.03 -10.75
N THR A 134 17.67 0.27 -9.88
CA THR A 134 17.90 -0.49 -8.63
C THR A 134 16.83 -0.16 -7.59
N ASN A 135 16.46 1.11 -7.46
CA ASN A 135 15.41 1.54 -6.57
C ASN A 135 14.09 0.87 -6.94
N GLU A 136 13.72 0.85 -8.22
CA GLU A 136 12.50 0.19 -8.67
C GLU A 136 12.51 -1.32 -8.42
N TYR A 137 13.65 -1.98 -8.65
CA TYR A 137 13.83 -3.40 -8.35
C TYR A 137 13.66 -3.72 -6.85
N GLU A 138 14.28 -2.95 -5.97
CA GLU A 138 14.15 -3.13 -4.52
C GLU A 138 12.72 -2.87 -4.06
N PHE A 139 12.07 -1.84 -4.62
CA PHE A 139 10.68 -1.55 -4.35
C PHE A 139 9.75 -2.66 -4.80
N GLU A 140 9.93 -3.23 -5.98
CA GLU A 140 9.11 -4.35 -6.43
C GLU A 140 9.26 -5.56 -5.52
N LYS A 141 10.49 -5.88 -5.13
CA LYS A 141 10.80 -7.03 -4.25
C LYS A 141 10.20 -6.88 -2.85
N SER A 142 10.33 -5.69 -2.24
CA SER A 142 9.72 -5.35 -0.96
C SER A 142 8.20 -5.24 -1.05
N PHE A 143 7.70 -4.62 -2.12
CA PHE A 143 6.28 -4.38 -2.32
C PHE A 143 5.44 -5.66 -2.32
N ALA A 144 5.90 -6.73 -2.94
CA ALA A 144 5.17 -8.00 -2.98
C ALA A 144 4.91 -8.57 -1.57
N VAL A 145 5.84 -8.37 -0.64
CA VAL A 145 5.72 -8.77 0.77
C VAL A 145 4.83 -7.80 1.53
N ASP A 146 5.11 -6.51 1.42
CA ASP A 146 4.40 -5.44 2.12
C ASP A 146 2.92 -5.41 1.74
N ASN A 147 2.62 -5.55 0.44
CA ASN A 147 1.24 -5.60 -0.05
C ASN A 147 0.45 -6.78 0.55
N LYS A 148 1.07 -7.96 0.66
CA LYS A 148 0.42 -9.12 1.31
C LYS A 148 0.16 -8.85 2.79
N VAL A 149 1.15 -8.31 3.51
CA VAL A 149 1.03 -8.00 4.93
C VAL A 149 -0.06 -6.94 5.16
N VAL A 150 0.00 -5.82 4.45
CA VAL A 150 -0.97 -4.73 4.57
C VAL A 150 -2.38 -5.22 4.22
N SER A 151 -2.54 -5.99 3.13
CA SER A 151 -3.85 -6.52 2.73
C SER A 151 -4.43 -7.47 3.77
N ILE A 152 -3.64 -8.41 4.29
CA ILE A 152 -4.09 -9.36 5.31
C ILE A 152 -4.44 -8.64 6.61
N VAL A 153 -3.59 -7.75 7.09
CA VAL A 153 -3.82 -6.97 8.33
C VAL A 153 -5.06 -6.11 8.19
N SER A 154 -5.22 -5.41 7.06
CA SER A 154 -6.42 -4.59 6.80
C SER A 154 -7.69 -5.41 6.80
N VAL A 155 -7.71 -6.55 6.13
CA VAL A 155 -8.87 -7.47 6.12
C VAL A 155 -9.17 -7.99 7.53
N LEU A 156 -8.15 -8.37 8.31
CA LEU A 156 -8.33 -8.86 9.68
C LEU A 156 -8.89 -7.78 10.61
N VAL A 157 -8.35 -6.56 10.54
CA VAL A 157 -8.86 -5.42 11.36
C VAL A 157 -10.31 -5.11 10.99
N VAL A 158 -10.62 -5.01 9.70
CA VAL A 158 -11.98 -4.79 9.20
C VAL A 158 -12.92 -5.92 9.64
N MET A 159 -12.49 -7.18 9.51
CA MET A 159 -13.23 -8.34 9.96
C MET A 159 -13.60 -8.25 11.45
N LEU A 160 -12.60 -7.88 12.28
CA LEU A 160 -12.78 -7.76 13.72
C LEU A 160 -13.78 -6.66 14.07
N VAL A 161 -13.65 -5.47 13.46
CA VAL A 161 -14.59 -4.35 13.67
C VAL A 161 -16.01 -4.75 13.28
N LEU A 162 -16.19 -5.34 12.10
CA LEU A 162 -17.50 -5.77 11.61
C LEU A 162 -18.11 -6.89 12.47
N LEU A 163 -17.30 -7.81 12.97
CA LEU A 163 -17.74 -8.91 13.83
C LEU A 163 -18.36 -8.37 15.12
N PHE A 164 -17.74 -7.37 15.75
CA PHE A 164 -18.31 -6.71 16.92
C PHE A 164 -19.52 -5.83 16.58
N THR A 165 -19.52 -5.18 15.41
CA THR A 165 -20.62 -4.31 15.00
C THR A 165 -21.90 -5.09 14.74
N PHE A 166 -21.80 -6.23 14.06
CA PHE A 166 -22.99 -7.00 13.64
C PHE A 166 -23.34 -8.19 14.53
N ASN A 167 -22.49 -8.53 15.50
CA ASN A 167 -22.67 -9.70 16.35
C ASN A 167 -22.95 -10.98 15.55
N SER A 168 -22.33 -11.12 14.39
CA SER A 168 -22.45 -12.24 13.48
C SER A 168 -21.14 -12.47 12.75
N ALA A 169 -20.69 -13.71 12.64
CA ALA A 169 -19.48 -14.05 11.89
C ALA A 169 -19.70 -14.08 10.37
N GLY A 170 -20.91 -14.37 9.93
CA GLY A 170 -21.26 -14.44 8.50
C GLY A 170 -21.33 -13.07 7.83
N MET A 171 -21.84 -12.06 8.52
CA MET A 171 -22.00 -10.72 7.95
C MET A 171 -20.66 -10.09 7.51
N PRO A 172 -19.60 -10.06 8.34
CA PRO A 172 -18.29 -9.54 7.93
C PRO A 172 -17.73 -10.21 6.69
N VAL A 173 -17.85 -11.53 6.59
CA VAL A 173 -17.33 -12.29 5.43
C VAL A 173 -18.01 -11.85 4.15
N LEU A 174 -19.34 -11.70 4.16
CA LEU A 174 -20.09 -11.25 2.98
C LEU A 174 -19.72 -9.81 2.57
N LEU A 175 -19.58 -8.90 3.54
CA LEU A 175 -19.20 -7.50 3.28
C LEU A 175 -17.80 -7.40 2.73
N ILE A 176 -16.83 -8.08 3.32
CA ILE A 176 -15.43 -8.08 2.87
C ILE A 176 -15.30 -8.66 1.47
N LEU A 177 -16.06 -9.71 1.13
CA LEU A 177 -16.05 -10.29 -0.21
C LEU A 177 -16.45 -9.24 -1.27
N VAL A 178 -17.49 -8.44 -1.00
CA VAL A 178 -17.90 -7.35 -1.90
C VAL A 178 -16.83 -6.25 -1.99
N ILE A 179 -16.31 -5.82 -0.83
CA ILE A 179 -15.29 -4.77 -0.77
C ILE A 179 -14.02 -5.18 -1.52
N GLN A 180 -13.55 -6.39 -1.28
CA GLN A 180 -12.37 -6.92 -1.96
C GLN A 180 -12.61 -7.08 -3.47
N GLY A 181 -13.82 -7.49 -3.86
CA GLY A 181 -14.24 -7.54 -5.26
C GLY A 181 -14.19 -6.18 -5.95
N CYS A 182 -14.60 -5.09 -5.26
CA CYS A 182 -14.49 -3.73 -5.77
C CYS A 182 -13.02 -3.34 -6.04
N ILE A 183 -12.12 -3.66 -5.11
CA ILE A 183 -10.68 -3.35 -5.22
C ILE A 183 -10.07 -4.11 -6.40
N TRP A 184 -10.31 -5.41 -6.50
CA TRP A 184 -9.80 -6.22 -7.61
C TRP A 184 -10.33 -5.76 -8.97
N LEU A 185 -11.61 -5.41 -9.04
CA LEU A 185 -12.20 -4.88 -10.27
C LEU A 185 -11.57 -3.55 -10.66
N ASN A 186 -11.33 -2.64 -9.71
CA ASN A 186 -10.64 -1.38 -9.98
C ASN A 186 -9.25 -1.59 -10.56
N PHE A 187 -8.45 -2.46 -9.96
CA PHE A 187 -7.08 -2.72 -10.40
C PHE A 187 -6.95 -3.68 -11.58
N SER A 188 -8.05 -4.24 -12.07
CA SER A 188 -8.07 -4.94 -13.37
C SER A 188 -8.05 -3.97 -14.56
N PHE A 189 -8.53 -2.74 -14.40
CA PHE A 189 -8.57 -1.75 -15.49
C PHE A 189 -7.20 -1.36 -16.05
N PRO A 190 -6.17 -1.06 -15.24
CA PRO A 190 -4.83 -0.76 -15.73
C PRO A 190 -4.29 -1.87 -16.63
N THR A 191 -4.45 -3.12 -16.23
CA THR A 191 -4.02 -4.28 -17.02
C THR A 191 -4.74 -4.34 -18.37
N ILE A 192 -6.05 -4.06 -18.41
CA ILE A 192 -6.85 -4.05 -19.65
C ILE A 192 -6.46 -2.89 -20.56
N THR A 193 -6.15 -1.72 -19.98
CA THR A 193 -5.81 -0.51 -20.74
C THR A 193 -4.31 -0.39 -21.07
N GLY A 194 -3.47 -1.31 -20.59
CA GLY A 194 -2.02 -1.27 -20.76
C GLY A 194 -1.34 -0.09 -20.06
N LYS A 195 -2.00 0.47 -19.04
CA LYS A 195 -1.42 1.55 -18.21
C LYS A 195 -0.69 0.96 -17.02
N TYR A 196 0.48 1.50 -16.72
CA TYR A 196 1.22 1.14 -15.51
C TYR A 196 0.63 1.86 -14.30
N VAL A 197 0.58 1.17 -13.17
CA VAL A 197 0.22 1.74 -11.86
C VAL A 197 1.45 1.67 -10.99
N PHE A 198 1.86 2.83 -10.49
CA PHE A 198 2.96 2.88 -9.53
C PHE A 198 2.57 2.10 -8.26
N PHE A 199 3.47 1.26 -7.77
CA PHE A 199 3.20 0.32 -6.67
C PHE A 199 2.66 1.02 -5.40
N LEU A 200 3.21 2.19 -5.03
CA LEU A 200 2.75 2.96 -3.89
C LEU A 200 1.30 3.45 -4.09
N GLY A 201 0.94 3.79 -5.34
CA GLY A 201 -0.43 4.15 -5.72
C GLY A 201 -1.41 3.01 -5.49
N TYR A 202 -1.00 1.77 -5.79
CA TYR A 202 -1.81 0.59 -5.48
C TYR A 202 -2.07 0.44 -3.97
N LEU A 203 -1.03 0.52 -3.12
CA LEU A 203 -1.16 0.43 -1.66
C LEU A 203 -2.06 1.52 -1.08
N ILE A 204 -1.84 2.76 -1.49
CA ILE A 204 -2.61 3.91 -1.01
C ILE A 204 -4.08 3.78 -1.42
N VAL A 205 -4.35 3.55 -2.71
CA VAL A 205 -5.72 3.50 -3.23
C VAL A 205 -6.47 2.29 -2.69
N SER A 206 -5.84 1.11 -2.59
CA SER A 206 -6.49 -0.08 -2.03
C SER A 206 -6.87 0.12 -0.56
N SER A 207 -6.00 0.77 0.23
CA SER A 207 -6.27 1.08 1.65
C SER A 207 -7.41 2.11 1.81
N ILE A 208 -7.38 3.19 1.03
CA ILE A 208 -8.46 4.21 1.03
C ILE A 208 -9.78 3.59 0.58
N GLN A 209 -9.75 2.79 -0.50
CA GLN A 209 -10.94 2.15 -1.04
C GLN A 209 -11.52 1.11 -0.06
N MET A 210 -10.68 0.37 0.66
CA MET A 210 -11.13 -0.52 1.74
C MET A 210 -11.88 0.27 2.82
N GLY A 211 -11.31 1.38 3.30
CA GLY A 211 -11.93 2.24 4.33
C GLY A 211 -13.23 2.89 3.87
N ALA A 212 -13.25 3.48 2.67
CA ALA A 212 -14.46 4.14 2.15
C ALA A 212 -15.59 3.15 1.87
N ASN A 213 -15.28 1.97 1.33
CA ASN A 213 -16.29 0.98 0.98
C ASN A 213 -16.94 0.34 2.20
N ILE A 214 -16.21 0.19 3.30
CA ILE A 214 -16.76 -0.39 4.53
C ILE A 214 -17.87 0.49 5.09
N ASP A 215 -17.74 1.81 5.04
CA ASP A 215 -18.75 2.74 5.52
C ASP A 215 -20.07 2.58 4.73
N TYR A 216 -19.98 2.47 3.41
CA TYR A 216 -21.16 2.22 2.56
C TYR A 216 -21.80 0.85 2.86
N ALA A 217 -20.97 -0.16 3.03
CA ALA A 217 -21.43 -1.51 3.33
C ALA A 217 -22.11 -1.61 4.72
N ILE A 218 -21.56 -0.91 5.74
CA ILE A 218 -22.15 -0.85 7.09
C ILE A 218 -23.51 -0.19 7.05
N VAL A 219 -23.67 0.94 6.36
CA VAL A 219 -24.96 1.66 6.26
C VAL A 219 -26.05 0.76 5.68
N ILE A 220 -25.77 0.05 4.58
CA ILE A 220 -26.72 -0.88 3.98
C ILE A 220 -26.99 -2.07 4.88
N ALA A 221 -25.93 -2.71 5.40
CA ALA A 221 -26.07 -3.93 6.20
C ALA A 221 -26.80 -3.70 7.52
N SER A 222 -26.49 -2.58 8.22
CA SER A 222 -27.16 -2.22 9.47
C SER A 222 -28.65 -1.94 9.26
N ARG A 223 -28.99 -1.18 8.22
CA ARG A 223 -30.39 -0.88 7.92
C ARG A 223 -31.17 -2.10 7.48
N TYR A 224 -30.55 -2.94 6.64
CA TYR A 224 -31.15 -4.21 6.26
C TYR A 224 -31.41 -5.11 7.46
N GLN A 225 -30.45 -5.23 8.40
CA GLN A 225 -30.60 -6.05 9.60
C GLN A 225 -31.71 -5.54 10.52
N GLU A 226 -31.89 -4.22 10.62
CA GLU A 226 -33.01 -3.62 11.35
C GLU A 226 -34.38 -3.93 10.70
N LEU A 227 -34.48 -3.80 9.38
CA LEU A 227 -35.74 -3.92 8.66
C LEU A 227 -36.15 -5.37 8.42
N LYS A 228 -35.20 -6.31 8.26
CA LYS A 228 -35.53 -7.72 8.03
C LYS A 228 -36.29 -8.37 9.18
N SER A 229 -36.22 -7.81 10.38
CA SER A 229 -37.00 -8.28 11.53
C SER A 229 -38.46 -7.78 11.53
N LYS A 230 -38.77 -6.74 10.71
CA LYS A 230 -40.04 -6.05 10.69
C LYS A 230 -40.86 -6.31 9.43
N MET A 231 -40.21 -6.72 8.33
CA MET A 231 -40.85 -6.90 7.03
C MET A 231 -40.20 -8.04 6.22
N HIS A 232 -40.78 -8.39 5.08
CA HIS A 232 -40.25 -9.42 4.22
C HIS A 232 -38.87 -9.02 3.63
N HIS A 233 -37.93 -9.96 3.47
CA HIS A 233 -36.55 -9.70 3.07
C HIS A 233 -36.40 -8.83 1.81
N ARG A 234 -37.26 -9.04 0.80
CA ARG A 234 -37.26 -8.23 -0.43
C ARG A 234 -37.66 -6.77 -0.19
N ASP A 235 -38.70 -6.55 0.62
CA ASP A 235 -39.17 -5.22 0.95
C ASP A 235 -38.16 -4.49 1.84
N ALA A 236 -37.55 -5.21 2.76
CA ALA A 236 -36.49 -4.71 3.62
C ALA A 236 -35.27 -4.20 2.80
N ILE A 237 -34.86 -4.93 1.77
CA ILE A 237 -33.75 -4.52 0.91
C ILE A 237 -34.09 -3.25 0.09
N VAL A 238 -35.31 -3.20 -0.48
CA VAL A 238 -35.76 -2.02 -1.26
C VAL A 238 -35.78 -0.77 -0.39
N GLU A 239 -36.35 -0.90 0.82
CA GLU A 239 -36.40 0.24 1.76
C GLU A 239 -35.01 0.63 2.27
N THR A 240 -34.15 -0.35 2.49
CA THR A 240 -32.73 -0.10 2.83
C THR A 240 -32.01 0.70 1.74
N LEU A 241 -32.20 0.32 0.47
CA LEU A 241 -31.59 1.02 -0.66
C LEU A 241 -32.13 2.46 -0.81
N ASN A 242 -33.44 2.64 -0.66
CA ASN A 242 -34.06 3.98 -0.69
C ASN A 242 -33.46 4.90 0.38
N PHE A 243 -33.23 4.37 1.57
CA PHE A 243 -32.60 5.12 2.67
C PHE A 243 -31.12 5.41 2.44
N ALA A 244 -30.35 4.40 1.98
CA ALA A 244 -28.90 4.51 1.84
C ALA A 244 -28.46 5.27 0.56
N PHE A 245 -29.28 5.23 -0.48
CA PHE A 245 -28.96 5.79 -1.80
C PHE A 245 -28.49 7.25 -1.75
N PRO A 246 -29.22 8.21 -1.14
CA PRO A 246 -28.79 9.61 -1.13
C PRO A 246 -27.44 9.80 -0.49
N THR A 247 -27.18 9.12 0.63
CA THR A 247 -25.94 9.24 1.40
C THR A 247 -24.76 8.67 0.62
N ILE A 248 -24.89 7.47 0.05
CA ILE A 248 -23.82 6.80 -0.68
C ILE A 248 -23.48 7.55 -1.98
N ILE A 249 -24.51 7.97 -2.73
CA ILE A 249 -24.30 8.74 -3.98
C ILE A 249 -23.63 10.07 -3.68
N THR A 250 -24.07 10.79 -2.65
CA THR A 250 -23.50 12.11 -2.34
C THR A 250 -22.03 12.00 -1.93
N SER A 251 -21.72 11.18 -0.92
CA SER A 251 -20.34 11.02 -0.44
C SER A 251 -19.43 10.39 -1.49
N GLY A 252 -19.91 9.36 -2.18
CA GLY A 252 -19.15 8.71 -3.23
C GLY A 252 -18.92 9.59 -4.46
N SER A 253 -19.89 10.42 -4.85
CA SER A 253 -19.71 11.39 -5.94
C SER A 253 -18.65 12.43 -5.58
N ILE A 254 -18.63 12.94 -4.36
CA ILE A 254 -17.62 13.90 -3.90
C ILE A 254 -16.23 13.25 -3.99
N LEU A 255 -16.06 12.05 -3.44
CA LEU A 255 -14.78 11.34 -3.46
C LEU A 255 -14.32 11.03 -4.90
N SER A 256 -15.25 10.60 -5.76
CA SER A 256 -14.97 10.30 -7.15
C SER A 256 -14.55 11.55 -7.94
N ILE A 257 -15.28 12.65 -7.79
CA ILE A 257 -14.97 13.92 -8.45
C ILE A 257 -13.61 14.44 -7.98
N CYS A 258 -13.34 14.43 -6.68
CA CYS A 258 -12.03 14.80 -6.14
C CYS A 258 -10.90 13.94 -6.72
N GLY A 259 -11.11 12.62 -6.80
CA GLY A 259 -10.13 11.72 -7.40
C GLY A 259 -9.82 12.06 -8.86
N PHE A 260 -10.85 12.25 -9.68
CA PHE A 260 -10.67 12.64 -11.09
C PHE A 260 -10.07 14.04 -11.26
N LEU A 261 -10.41 14.99 -10.40
CA LEU A 261 -9.78 16.33 -10.40
C LEU A 261 -8.29 16.24 -10.11
N ILE A 262 -7.89 15.48 -9.08
CA ILE A 262 -6.48 15.24 -8.78
C ILE A 262 -5.79 14.58 -9.99
N GLY A 263 -6.41 13.55 -10.56
CA GLY A 263 -5.88 12.85 -11.73
C GLY A 263 -5.70 13.73 -12.97
N SER A 264 -6.56 14.74 -13.15
CA SER A 264 -6.54 15.62 -14.34
C SER A 264 -5.69 16.89 -14.16
N MET A 265 -5.54 17.38 -12.94
CA MET A 265 -4.88 18.67 -12.67
C MET A 265 -3.41 18.52 -12.26
N THR A 266 -2.99 17.34 -11.85
CA THR A 266 -1.62 17.09 -11.35
C THR A 266 -0.68 16.77 -12.50
N SER A 267 0.49 17.43 -12.51
CA SER A 267 1.56 17.20 -13.51
C SER A 267 2.39 15.95 -13.20
N GLU A 268 2.42 15.52 -11.93
CA GLU A 268 3.18 14.36 -11.49
C GLU A 268 2.43 13.07 -11.84
N PRO A 269 3.00 12.18 -12.69
CA PRO A 269 2.32 10.99 -13.18
C PRO A 269 1.86 10.01 -12.08
N VAL A 270 2.64 9.91 -11.00
CA VAL A 270 2.33 9.04 -9.86
C VAL A 270 1.08 9.52 -9.13
N ILE A 271 1.02 10.82 -8.81
CA ILE A 271 -0.12 11.42 -8.11
C ILE A 271 -1.36 11.42 -9.01
N ALA A 272 -1.19 11.69 -10.31
CA ALA A 272 -2.27 11.62 -11.29
C ALA A 272 -2.86 10.20 -11.37
N GLY A 273 -2.00 9.17 -11.39
CA GLY A 273 -2.42 7.77 -11.38
C GLY A 273 -3.16 7.35 -10.11
N ILE A 274 -2.76 7.86 -8.94
CA ILE A 274 -3.48 7.67 -7.67
C ILE A 274 -4.87 8.31 -7.76
N GLY A 275 -4.96 9.56 -8.21
CA GLY A 275 -6.22 10.27 -8.36
C GLY A 275 -7.19 9.58 -9.32
N GLU A 276 -6.74 9.21 -10.52
CA GLU A 276 -7.54 8.48 -11.51
C GLU A 276 -8.04 7.15 -10.95
N SER A 277 -7.16 6.39 -10.29
CA SER A 277 -7.51 5.08 -9.70
C SER A 277 -8.49 5.21 -8.55
N LEU A 278 -8.36 6.24 -7.71
CA LEU A 278 -9.29 6.53 -6.62
C LEU A 278 -10.67 6.95 -7.15
N GLY A 279 -10.72 7.87 -8.12
CA GLY A 279 -11.96 8.32 -8.74
C GLY A 279 -12.73 7.18 -9.39
N ARG A 280 -12.06 6.38 -10.22
CA ARG A 280 -12.63 5.19 -10.87
C ARG A 280 -13.04 4.13 -9.85
N GLY A 281 -12.17 3.85 -8.88
CA GLY A 281 -12.42 2.86 -7.83
C GLY A 281 -13.67 3.19 -7.01
N THR A 282 -13.90 4.47 -6.72
CA THR A 282 -15.11 4.93 -6.01
C THR A 282 -16.37 4.72 -6.83
N VAL A 283 -16.36 5.02 -8.14
CA VAL A 283 -17.52 4.75 -9.02
C VAL A 283 -17.85 3.25 -9.05
N ILE A 284 -16.83 2.40 -9.21
CA ILE A 284 -16.98 0.94 -9.18
C ILE A 284 -17.59 0.50 -7.85
N SER A 285 -17.10 1.06 -6.74
CA SER A 285 -17.59 0.75 -5.39
C SER A 285 -19.04 1.12 -5.18
N ILE A 286 -19.46 2.31 -5.63
CA ILE A 286 -20.87 2.72 -5.58
C ILE A 286 -21.75 1.70 -6.32
N ILE A 287 -21.37 1.34 -7.54
CA ILE A 287 -22.10 0.37 -8.35
C ILE A 287 -22.18 -0.99 -7.65
N MET A 288 -21.06 -1.51 -7.19
CA MET A 288 -21.00 -2.82 -6.53
C MET A 288 -21.78 -2.85 -5.22
N VAL A 289 -21.68 -1.78 -4.42
CA VAL A 289 -22.40 -1.71 -3.13
C VAL A 289 -23.89 -1.51 -3.34
N MET A 290 -24.33 -0.80 -4.38
CA MET A 290 -25.75 -0.61 -4.66
C MET A 290 -26.41 -1.79 -5.36
N PHE A 291 -25.67 -2.55 -6.17
CA PHE A 291 -26.25 -3.65 -6.96
C PHE A 291 -25.85 -5.05 -6.47
N ALA A 292 -24.56 -5.28 -6.19
CA ALA A 292 -24.09 -6.60 -5.81
C ALA A 292 -24.30 -6.90 -4.32
N LEU A 293 -24.02 -5.94 -3.43
CA LEU A 293 -24.16 -6.15 -1.99
C LEU A 293 -25.59 -6.54 -1.58
N PRO A 294 -26.68 -5.90 -2.06
CA PRO A 294 -28.03 -6.29 -1.70
C PRO A 294 -28.37 -7.73 -2.09
N GLN A 295 -27.88 -8.18 -3.26
CA GLN A 295 -28.11 -9.56 -3.71
C GLN A 295 -27.36 -10.56 -2.83
N ILE A 296 -26.12 -10.23 -2.47
CA ILE A 296 -25.28 -11.05 -1.59
C ILE A 296 -25.90 -11.13 -0.18
N LEU A 297 -26.47 -10.05 0.35
CA LEU A 297 -27.17 -10.03 1.62
C LEU A 297 -28.44 -10.88 1.61
N LEU A 298 -29.21 -10.86 0.51
CA LEU A 298 -30.39 -11.69 0.34
C LEU A 298 -30.02 -13.18 0.31
N ILE A 299 -29.04 -13.56 -0.49
CA ILE A 299 -28.59 -14.96 -0.61
C ILE A 299 -27.92 -15.42 0.68
N GLY A 300 -27.11 -14.55 1.30
CA GLY A 300 -26.35 -14.84 2.51
C GLY A 300 -27.15 -14.73 3.82
N SER A 301 -28.42 -14.30 3.79
CA SER A 301 -29.21 -14.08 5.00
C SER A 301 -29.28 -15.32 5.89
N GLY A 302 -29.41 -16.52 5.31
CA GLY A 302 -29.43 -17.79 6.07
C GLY A 302 -28.08 -18.13 6.73
N ILE A 303 -26.96 -17.68 6.16
CA ILE A 303 -25.63 -17.84 6.76
C ILE A 303 -25.47 -16.87 7.95
N VAL A 304 -25.89 -15.63 7.76
CA VAL A 304 -25.85 -14.60 8.80
C VAL A 304 -26.67 -15.03 10.02
N ASP A 305 -27.87 -15.54 9.82
CA ASP A 305 -28.75 -15.95 10.91
C ASP A 305 -28.20 -17.17 11.68
N LYS A 306 -27.54 -18.10 10.99
CA LYS A 306 -26.92 -19.28 11.63
C LYS A 306 -25.62 -18.95 12.38
N THR A 307 -24.96 -17.86 12.03
CA THR A 307 -23.67 -17.44 12.60
C THR A 307 -23.79 -16.25 13.54
N SER A 308 -25.01 -15.81 13.83
CA SER A 308 -25.27 -14.75 14.81
C SER A 308 -25.03 -15.26 16.22
N PHE A 309 -24.38 -14.47 17.04
CA PHE A 309 -24.17 -14.74 18.47
C PHE A 309 -24.65 -13.53 19.28
N SER A 310 -25.24 -13.81 20.47
CA SER A 310 -25.60 -12.75 21.39
C SER A 310 -24.42 -12.45 22.31
N VAL A 311 -23.86 -11.27 22.21
CA VAL A 311 -22.95 -10.76 23.25
C VAL A 311 -23.84 -10.41 24.46
N PRO A 312 -23.58 -10.97 25.67
CA PRO A 312 -24.31 -10.55 26.84
C PRO A 312 -24.14 -9.06 27.03
N SER A 313 -25.24 -8.31 26.89
CA SER A 313 -25.22 -6.88 27.12
C SER A 313 -24.85 -6.62 28.57
N ILE A 314 -23.79 -5.83 28.79
CA ILE A 314 -23.38 -5.33 30.11
C ILE A 314 -24.41 -4.30 30.64
N THR A 315 -25.48 -4.06 29.92
CA THR A 315 -26.58 -3.24 30.38
C THR A 315 -27.30 -4.01 31.48
N GLU A 316 -27.22 -3.51 32.69
CA GLU A 316 -28.04 -3.91 33.82
C GLU A 316 -29.46 -4.21 33.32
N LYS A 317 -29.92 -5.43 33.61
CA LYS A 317 -31.32 -5.76 33.54
C LYS A 317 -32.01 -4.85 34.54
N LYS A 318 -32.37 -3.64 34.10
CA LYS A 318 -33.39 -2.90 34.85
C LYS A 318 -34.61 -3.81 34.85
N SER A 319 -34.84 -4.46 35.98
CA SER A 319 -36.10 -5.03 36.35
C SER A 319 -37.12 -3.92 36.32
N GLY A 320 -37.54 -3.53 35.13
CA GLY A 320 -38.59 -2.56 34.96
C GLY A 320 -39.90 -3.24 35.25
N HIS A 321 -40.50 -2.93 36.35
CA HIS A 321 -41.91 -3.13 36.53
C HIS A 321 -42.62 -2.23 35.51
N GLY A 322 -42.73 -2.68 34.26
CA GLY A 322 -43.44 -1.95 33.23
C GLY A 322 -44.95 -2.13 33.46
N LYS A 323 -45.65 -1.05 33.69
CA LYS A 323 -47.12 -1.07 33.59
C LYS A 323 -47.48 -1.26 32.12
N VAL A 324 -47.88 -2.47 31.72
CA VAL A 324 -48.44 -2.74 30.39
C VAL A 324 -49.94 -2.46 30.48
N SER A 325 -50.39 -1.41 29.82
CA SER A 325 -51.84 -1.17 29.64
C SER A 325 -52.24 -1.78 28.32
N VAL A 326 -52.99 -2.86 28.36
CA VAL A 326 -53.60 -3.51 27.20
C VAL A 326 -55.06 -3.05 27.12
N ASN A 327 -55.38 -2.22 26.11
CA ASN A 327 -56.74 -1.82 25.83
C ASN A 327 -57.21 -2.44 24.53
N GLY A 328 -57.87 -3.61 24.62
CA GLY A 328 -58.30 -4.35 23.44
C GLY A 328 -58.57 -5.84 23.75
N MET A 329 -59.03 -6.58 22.75
CA MET A 329 -59.30 -7.99 22.85
C MET A 329 -58.04 -8.80 22.58
N VAL A 330 -57.55 -9.58 23.53
CA VAL A 330 -56.42 -10.51 23.37
C VAL A 330 -56.96 -11.90 23.16
N ARG A 331 -56.62 -12.51 21.99
CA ARG A 331 -56.89 -13.94 21.70
C ARG A 331 -55.58 -14.69 21.68
N GLY A 332 -55.36 -15.60 22.60
CA GLY A 332 -54.18 -16.47 22.66
C GLY A 332 -53.94 -16.97 24.09
N ASN A 333 -52.92 -17.83 24.23
CA ASN A 333 -52.51 -18.31 25.55
C ASN A 333 -51.59 -17.26 26.21
N ILE A 334 -51.97 -16.80 27.38
CA ILE A 334 -51.13 -15.93 28.21
C ILE A 334 -50.52 -16.82 29.30
N ASN A 335 -49.21 -16.98 29.28
CA ASN A 335 -48.46 -17.69 30.30
C ASN A 335 -47.56 -16.69 31.05
N GLY A 336 -47.93 -16.35 32.26
CA GLY A 336 -47.23 -15.39 33.10
C GLY A 336 -47.92 -15.17 34.43
N THR A 337 -47.22 -14.48 35.35
CA THR A 337 -47.78 -14.10 36.67
C THR A 337 -48.18 -12.63 36.61
N VAL A 338 -49.44 -12.35 36.94
CA VAL A 338 -49.97 -10.99 37.01
C VAL A 338 -50.07 -10.59 38.48
N HIS A 339 -49.34 -9.55 38.89
CA HIS A 339 -49.46 -8.95 40.21
C HIS A 339 -50.29 -7.66 40.09
N GLY A 340 -51.45 -7.64 40.63
CA GLY A 340 -52.32 -6.45 40.62
C GLY A 340 -53.80 -6.79 40.49
N ILE A 341 -54.63 -5.79 40.27
CA ILE A 341 -56.09 -5.91 40.08
C ILE A 341 -56.36 -6.02 38.56
N MET A 342 -56.93 -7.14 38.13
CA MET A 342 -57.30 -7.35 36.75
C MET A 342 -58.84 -7.20 36.56
N HIS A 343 -59.26 -6.21 35.80
CA HIS A 343 -60.63 -6.07 35.37
C HIS A 343 -60.73 -6.56 33.92
N ALA A 344 -61.18 -7.79 33.73
CA ALA A 344 -61.36 -8.39 32.43
C ALA A 344 -62.58 -9.29 32.40
N THR A 345 -63.24 -9.36 31.26
CA THR A 345 -64.24 -10.43 30.97
C THR A 345 -63.47 -11.53 30.25
N VAL A 346 -63.44 -12.71 30.87
CA VAL A 346 -62.73 -13.85 30.29
C VAL A 346 -63.78 -14.87 29.90
N GLU A 347 -63.77 -15.26 28.61
CA GLU A 347 -64.65 -16.24 28.02
C GLU A 347 -63.84 -17.47 27.64
N GLY A 348 -63.99 -18.58 28.38
CA GLY A 348 -63.30 -19.86 28.16
C GLY A 348 -62.96 -20.60 29.46
N ASP A 349 -62.24 -21.71 29.36
CA ASP A 349 -61.75 -22.46 30.50
C ASP A 349 -60.59 -21.74 31.17
N ILE A 350 -60.73 -21.35 32.44
CA ILE A 350 -59.75 -20.65 33.20
C ILE A 350 -59.25 -21.54 34.34
N ASP A 351 -57.98 -21.95 34.26
CA ASP A 351 -57.24 -22.48 35.42
C ASP A 351 -56.55 -21.35 36.17
N LEU A 352 -57.17 -20.85 37.23
CA LEU A 352 -56.62 -19.84 38.12
C LEU A 352 -56.04 -20.50 39.36
N ASN A 353 -54.71 -20.60 39.43
CA ASN A 353 -54.01 -20.85 40.68
C ASN A 353 -53.81 -19.49 41.43
N LEU A 354 -54.77 -19.17 42.31
CA LEU A 354 -54.63 -18.00 43.16
C LEU A 354 -53.69 -18.32 44.34
N ILE A 355 -52.49 -17.78 44.32
CA ILE A 355 -51.59 -17.75 45.47
C ILE A 355 -52.04 -16.54 46.33
N SER A 356 -52.83 -16.78 47.37
CA SER A 356 -53.17 -15.73 48.35
C SER A 356 -51.93 -15.45 49.21
N GLY A 357 -51.21 -14.35 48.93
CA GLY A 357 -50.28 -13.79 49.87
C GLY A 357 -51.00 -12.90 50.83
N SER A 358 -50.81 -13.11 52.13
CA SER A 358 -51.33 -12.27 53.21
C SER A 358 -50.92 -10.78 53.00
N ALA A 359 -51.93 -9.93 52.95
CA ALA A 359 -51.75 -8.50 53.03
C ALA A 359 -51.20 -8.15 54.42
N ASN A 360 -49.99 -7.66 54.53
CA ASN A 360 -49.58 -6.90 55.66
C ASN A 360 -50.13 -5.48 55.46
N GLU A 361 -51.06 -5.08 56.31
CA GLU A 361 -51.48 -3.70 56.55
C GLU A 361 -50.26 -2.97 57.15
N GLU A 362 -49.58 -2.15 56.38
CA GLU A 362 -48.77 -1.06 56.92
C GLU A 362 -49.68 0.11 57.21
N GLN A 363 -49.85 0.38 58.55
CA GLN A 363 -50.49 1.56 59.09
C GLN A 363 -49.62 2.78 58.67
N ASP A 364 -50.26 3.70 57.99
CA ASP A 364 -49.78 5.09 57.88
C ASP A 364 -49.92 5.77 59.27
N ASP A 365 -48.81 6.00 59.97
CA ASP A 365 -48.72 6.95 61.02
C ASP A 365 -48.46 8.34 60.41
N GLU A 366 -49.50 9.15 60.32
CA GLU A 366 -49.41 10.59 60.31
C GLU A 366 -48.89 11.05 61.67
N GLU A 367 -47.79 11.75 61.74
CA GLU A 367 -47.62 12.84 62.74
C GLU A 367 -46.44 13.75 62.35
N ASP A 368 -46.81 15.10 62.26
CA ASP A 368 -46.08 16.35 62.37
C ASP A 368 -45.01 16.74 61.35
#